data_5c67b3c51d1de3cd9cf774f458f81870
#
_entry.id   5c67b3c51d1de3cd9cf774f458f81870
#
_cell.length_a   1.000
_cell.length_b   1.000
_cell.length_c   1.000
_cell.angle_alpha   90.00
_cell.angle_beta   90.00
_cell.angle_gamma   90.00
#
_symmetry.space_group_name_H-M   'P 1'
#
loop_
_entity.id
_entity.type
_entity.pdbx_description
1 polymer ?
#
loop_
_entity_poly.entity_id
_entity_poly.type
_entity_poly.pdbx_seq_one_letter_code
_entity_poly.pdbx_strand_id
1 'polypeptide(L)'
;YEILRCLVGSEMCIRDSAKIDMANPNMHFRDPIIYRVVKHPHHRTGTTWKAYPMYDFAHGQSDYFEGVTHSLCTLEFVPHRPLYDLFVDWVKEGKDLNDHRPHQYEFNKLNLSYTLMSKRNLLTLVKEGLVNGWDDPRMPTICGFRRRGYSPESIHKFIDKIGYTTYDALNEFALLESAVREDLNARATRISAVLNPVKLIITNYPEGQVEEMEAINNPERPEEGSHNIEFSRELWIERDDFMEDAPKKYFRMTPGQEVRLKSAYIVKCTGCKKNDAGEITEVYCEYDPDSKSGMPGANRKVKGTIHWVSCAHCLQAEVRLYDRLWKVENPRDELAAIREAKNCDALTAMKEMINPDSLNVLPCCYIEKYAAGMKPLSYLQFQRIGYFNVDRDSTTEKMVFNRTVGLKDTWGKINK
;
A
#
# COMPACT_ATOMS: atom_id res chain seq x y z
N TYR A 1 1.61 -24.62 -46.49
CA TYR A 1 0.57 -23.90 -45.74
C TYR A 1 -0.16 -22.93 -46.67
N GLU A 2 -1.48 -23.09 -46.90
CA GLU A 2 -2.26 -22.16 -47.71
C GLU A 2 -2.63 -20.93 -46.89
N ILE A 3 -2.01 -19.80 -47.20
CA ILE A 3 -2.42 -18.49 -46.71
C ILE A 3 -3.49 -17.97 -47.65
N LEU A 4 -4.72 -17.82 -47.17
CA LEU A 4 -5.80 -17.19 -47.92
C LEU A 4 -5.58 -15.68 -47.97
N ARG A 5 -5.07 -15.15 -49.09
CA ARG A 5 -5.05 -13.72 -49.39
C ARG A 5 -6.46 -13.28 -49.79
N CYS A 6 -7.23 -12.77 -48.88
CA CYS A 6 -8.50 -12.13 -49.19
C CYS A 6 -8.27 -10.66 -49.56
N LEU A 7 -8.21 -10.36 -50.84
CA LEU A 7 -8.41 -9.02 -51.37
C LEU A 7 -9.91 -8.75 -51.44
N VAL A 8 -10.50 -8.25 -50.37
CA VAL A 8 -11.85 -7.70 -50.42
C VAL A 8 -11.75 -6.23 -50.74
N GLY A 9 -12.24 -5.83 -51.89
CA GLY A 9 -12.18 -4.50 -52.45
C GLY A 9 -13.04 -3.47 -51.72
N SER A 10 -12.57 -3.02 -50.61
CA SER A 10 -12.81 -1.70 -50.05
C SER A 10 -11.62 -1.35 -49.19
N GLU A 11 -11.19 -0.09 -49.21
CA GLU A 11 -9.91 0.43 -48.69
C GLU A 11 -9.63 0.17 -47.24
N MET A 12 -10.41 -0.62 -46.50
CA MET A 12 -10.33 -0.65 -45.02
C MET A 12 -9.74 -1.89 -44.38
N CYS A 13 -9.63 -3.04 -45.04
CA CYS A 13 -9.14 -4.26 -44.35
C CYS A 13 -8.42 -5.21 -45.31
N ILE A 14 -7.10 -4.97 -45.55
CA ILE A 14 -6.24 -6.03 -46.07
C ILE A 14 -5.76 -6.84 -44.85
N ARG A 15 -6.05 -8.14 -44.88
CA ARG A 15 -5.68 -9.09 -43.82
C ARG A 15 -5.34 -10.45 -44.44
N ASP A 16 -4.39 -11.14 -43.83
CA ASP A 16 -4.09 -12.55 -44.11
C ASP A 16 -4.64 -13.39 -42.94
N SER A 17 -5.22 -14.56 -43.30
CA SER A 17 -5.75 -15.53 -42.34
C SER A 17 -5.05 -16.87 -42.49
N ALA A 18 -4.86 -17.59 -41.40
CA ALA A 18 -4.51 -18.99 -41.45
C ALA A 18 -5.72 -19.81 -41.89
N LYS A 19 -5.54 -20.75 -42.82
CA LYS A 19 -6.59 -21.66 -43.22
C LYS A 19 -6.55 -22.89 -42.33
N ILE A 20 -7.50 -23.03 -41.40
CA ILE A 20 -7.54 -24.12 -40.43
C ILE A 20 -8.86 -24.90 -40.57
N ASP A 21 -9.93 -24.40 -39.94
CA ASP A 21 -11.25 -25.09 -39.96
C ASP A 21 -12.37 -24.12 -39.58
N MET A 22 -13.18 -23.73 -40.55
CA MET A 22 -14.31 -22.82 -40.33
C MET A 22 -15.46 -23.44 -39.52
N ALA A 23 -15.51 -24.76 -39.38
CA ALA A 23 -16.53 -25.48 -38.62
C ALA A 23 -16.09 -25.78 -37.17
N ASN A 24 -14.88 -25.40 -36.76
CA ASN A 24 -14.33 -25.69 -35.44
C ASN A 24 -15.20 -25.10 -34.32
N PRO A 25 -15.52 -25.86 -33.27
CA PRO A 25 -16.25 -25.35 -32.13
C PRO A 25 -15.50 -24.22 -31.39
N ASN A 26 -14.16 -24.25 -31.38
CA ASN A 26 -13.36 -23.15 -30.89
C ASN A 26 -13.26 -22.04 -31.95
N MET A 27 -13.86 -20.88 -31.70
CA MET A 27 -13.88 -19.74 -32.62
C MET A 27 -12.48 -19.29 -33.05
N HIS A 28 -11.47 -19.46 -32.21
CA HIS A 28 -10.07 -19.07 -32.50
C HIS A 28 -9.45 -19.92 -33.62
N PHE A 29 -10.04 -21.09 -33.97
CA PHE A 29 -9.60 -21.95 -35.07
C PHE A 29 -10.32 -21.66 -36.39
N ARG A 30 -11.31 -20.76 -36.41
CA ARG A 30 -12.08 -20.43 -37.62
C ARG A 30 -11.33 -19.42 -38.47
N ASP A 31 -10.31 -19.90 -39.18
CA ASP A 31 -9.42 -19.13 -40.07
C ASP A 31 -8.98 -17.79 -39.47
N PRO A 32 -8.26 -17.80 -38.33
CA PRO A 32 -7.90 -16.61 -37.62
C PRO A 32 -7.00 -15.70 -38.45
N ILE A 33 -7.16 -14.40 -38.26
CA ILE A 33 -6.34 -13.38 -38.89
C ILE A 33 -4.92 -13.46 -38.29
N ILE A 34 -3.91 -13.61 -39.14
CA ILE A 34 -2.49 -13.68 -38.76
C ILE A 34 -1.76 -12.37 -38.99
N TYR A 35 -2.09 -11.63 -40.08
CA TYR A 35 -1.57 -10.30 -40.36
C TYR A 35 -2.68 -9.31 -40.69
N ARG A 36 -2.45 -8.05 -40.33
CA ARG A 36 -3.34 -6.94 -40.62
C ARG A 36 -2.55 -5.74 -41.12
N VAL A 37 -3.03 -5.09 -42.20
CA VAL A 37 -2.49 -3.81 -42.63
C VAL A 37 -3.05 -2.69 -41.76
N VAL A 38 -2.14 -1.86 -41.21
CA VAL A 38 -2.46 -0.72 -40.35
C VAL A 38 -1.93 0.55 -41.02
N LYS A 39 -2.82 1.49 -41.33
CA LYS A 39 -2.48 2.76 -41.99
C LYS A 39 -2.00 3.83 -40.99
N HIS A 40 -1.82 3.51 -39.70
CA HIS A 40 -1.37 4.43 -38.66
C HIS A 40 0.13 4.28 -38.40
N PRO A 41 0.90 5.38 -38.26
CA PRO A 41 2.32 5.29 -37.91
C PRO A 41 2.54 4.64 -36.57
N HIS A 42 3.47 3.69 -36.48
CA HIS A 42 3.86 3.07 -35.21
C HIS A 42 4.78 4.02 -34.43
N HIS A 43 4.59 4.11 -33.12
CA HIS A 43 5.30 5.07 -32.27
C HIS A 43 6.84 4.95 -32.25
N ARG A 44 7.40 3.78 -32.58
CA ARG A 44 8.87 3.54 -32.65
C ARG A 44 9.40 3.47 -34.07
N THR A 45 8.66 2.84 -34.99
CA THR A 45 9.14 2.55 -36.36
C THR A 45 8.48 3.42 -37.43
N GLY A 46 7.59 4.34 -37.03
CA GLY A 46 6.89 5.23 -37.96
C GLY A 46 6.11 4.46 -39.03
N THR A 47 6.36 4.75 -40.29
CA THR A 47 5.71 4.14 -41.45
C THR A 47 6.52 3.03 -42.12
N THR A 48 7.60 2.56 -41.49
CA THR A 48 8.50 1.54 -42.05
C THR A 48 7.74 0.23 -42.33
N TRP A 49 6.88 -0.17 -41.41
CA TRP A 49 6.05 -1.35 -41.52
C TRP A 49 4.60 -0.96 -41.74
N LYS A 50 3.92 -1.66 -42.63
CA LYS A 50 2.49 -1.46 -42.94
C LYS A 50 1.64 -2.66 -42.55
N ALA A 51 2.21 -3.86 -42.52
CA ALA A 51 1.56 -5.09 -42.08
C ALA A 51 2.09 -5.50 -40.70
N TYR A 52 1.21 -5.82 -39.81
CA TYR A 52 1.52 -6.21 -38.42
C TYR A 52 0.93 -7.57 -38.11
N PRO A 53 1.68 -8.47 -37.45
CA PRO A 53 1.15 -9.74 -37.00
C PRO A 53 0.11 -9.51 -35.90
N MET A 54 -0.92 -10.35 -35.91
CA MET A 54 -1.89 -10.39 -34.82
C MET A 54 -1.31 -11.14 -33.63
N TYR A 55 -1.85 -10.85 -32.44
CA TYR A 55 -1.32 -11.34 -31.17
C TYR A 55 -1.19 -12.88 -31.16
N ASP A 56 -2.25 -13.61 -31.48
CA ASP A 56 -2.27 -15.07 -31.43
C ASP A 56 -1.23 -15.72 -32.35
N PHE A 57 -0.94 -15.08 -33.48
CA PHE A 57 0.07 -15.56 -34.42
C PHE A 57 1.50 -15.22 -33.94
N ALA A 58 1.71 -14.03 -33.37
CA ALA A 58 3.03 -13.57 -32.99
C ALA A 58 3.52 -14.17 -31.68
N HIS A 59 2.64 -14.37 -30.70
CA HIS A 59 2.99 -14.70 -29.34
C HIS A 59 3.76 -16.01 -29.24
N GLY A 60 3.21 -17.11 -29.76
CA GLY A 60 3.88 -18.41 -29.68
C GLY A 60 5.19 -18.47 -30.46
N GLN A 61 5.28 -17.72 -31.57
CA GLN A 61 6.52 -17.64 -32.35
C GLN A 61 7.61 -16.88 -31.60
N SER A 62 7.27 -15.72 -31.00
CA SER A 62 8.21 -14.96 -30.19
C SER A 62 8.75 -15.80 -29.03
N ASP A 63 7.86 -16.48 -28.31
CA ASP A 63 8.25 -17.37 -27.21
C ASP A 63 9.21 -18.48 -27.66
N TYR A 64 8.90 -19.09 -28.82
CA TYR A 64 9.76 -20.14 -29.35
C TYR A 64 11.15 -19.64 -29.78
N PHE A 65 11.20 -18.50 -30.50
CA PHE A 65 12.47 -17.95 -30.98
C PHE A 65 13.33 -17.35 -29.86
N GLU A 66 12.69 -16.82 -28.82
CA GLU A 66 13.37 -16.23 -27.67
C GLU A 66 13.76 -17.24 -26.57
N GLY A 67 13.40 -18.49 -26.74
CA GLY A 67 13.74 -19.55 -25.79
C GLY A 67 12.91 -19.54 -24.52
N VAL A 68 11.70 -18.97 -24.54
CA VAL A 68 10.78 -18.97 -23.41
C VAL A 68 10.26 -20.38 -23.17
N THR A 69 10.36 -20.84 -21.92
CA THR A 69 9.86 -22.17 -21.51
C THR A 69 8.45 -22.12 -20.93
N HIS A 70 8.14 -21.06 -20.17
CA HIS A 70 6.87 -20.86 -19.47
C HIS A 70 6.26 -19.54 -19.90
N SER A 71 5.20 -19.59 -20.70
CA SER A 71 4.45 -18.42 -21.14
C SER A 71 3.27 -18.19 -20.20
N LEU A 72 3.23 -17.05 -19.52
CA LEU A 72 2.23 -16.78 -18.49
C LEU A 72 1.13 -15.87 -19.01
N CYS A 73 -0.11 -16.32 -18.93
CA CYS A 73 -1.29 -15.62 -19.41
C CYS A 73 -2.41 -15.56 -18.36
N THR A 74 -3.39 -14.72 -18.58
CA THR A 74 -4.64 -14.71 -17.80
C THR A 74 -5.65 -15.71 -18.35
N LEU A 75 -6.68 -16.04 -17.56
CA LEU A 75 -7.68 -17.07 -17.89
C LEU A 75 -8.42 -16.82 -19.21
N GLU A 76 -8.49 -15.58 -19.68
CA GLU A 76 -9.07 -15.24 -20.97
C GLU A 76 -8.39 -15.96 -22.15
N PHE A 77 -7.14 -16.39 -21.97
CA PHE A 77 -6.33 -17.06 -23.00
C PHE A 77 -6.46 -18.60 -22.99
N VAL A 78 -7.23 -19.18 -22.08
CA VAL A 78 -7.49 -20.64 -22.10
C VAL A 78 -7.99 -21.13 -23.47
N PRO A 79 -9.00 -20.50 -24.11
CA PRO A 79 -9.44 -20.91 -25.44
C PRO A 79 -8.44 -20.59 -26.56
N HIS A 80 -7.45 -19.72 -26.33
CA HIS A 80 -6.37 -19.38 -27.27
C HIS A 80 -5.21 -20.40 -27.23
N ARG A 81 -4.99 -21.11 -26.11
CA ARG A 81 -3.87 -22.03 -25.96
C ARG A 81 -3.75 -23.06 -27.08
N PRO A 82 -4.85 -23.74 -27.55
CA PRO A 82 -4.73 -24.67 -28.64
C PRO A 82 -4.21 -24.02 -29.95
N LEU A 83 -4.56 -22.75 -30.18
CA LEU A 83 -4.08 -22.02 -31.38
C LEU A 83 -2.59 -21.62 -31.20
N TYR A 84 -2.20 -21.20 -29.98
CA TYR A 84 -0.79 -20.97 -29.62
C TYR A 84 0.05 -22.22 -29.90
N ASP A 85 -0.41 -23.37 -29.41
CA ASP A 85 0.25 -24.66 -29.63
C ASP A 85 0.41 -24.98 -31.10
N LEU A 86 -0.66 -24.80 -31.90
CA LEU A 86 -0.65 -25.04 -33.33
C LEU A 86 0.37 -24.17 -34.07
N PHE A 87 0.45 -22.87 -33.77
CA PHE A 87 1.41 -21.97 -34.41
C PHE A 87 2.84 -22.26 -33.99
N VAL A 88 3.09 -22.67 -32.73
CA VAL A 88 4.42 -23.12 -32.29
C VAL A 88 4.83 -24.38 -33.05
N ASP A 89 3.94 -25.36 -33.17
CA ASP A 89 4.20 -26.60 -33.91
C ASP A 89 4.51 -26.33 -35.39
N TRP A 90 3.77 -25.44 -36.04
CA TRP A 90 4.02 -25.07 -37.44
C TRP A 90 5.38 -24.37 -37.63
N VAL A 91 5.78 -23.53 -36.72
CA VAL A 91 7.10 -22.86 -36.77
C VAL A 91 8.23 -23.84 -36.50
N LYS A 92 8.02 -24.79 -35.60
CA LYS A 92 9.00 -25.81 -35.26
C LYS A 92 9.17 -26.86 -36.38
N GLU A 93 8.14 -27.13 -37.15
CA GLU A 93 8.16 -28.13 -38.22
C GLU A 93 9.24 -27.79 -39.27
N GLY A 94 10.23 -28.68 -39.39
CA GLY A 94 11.36 -28.52 -40.28
C GLY A 94 12.44 -27.53 -39.86
N LYS A 95 12.38 -26.99 -38.60
CA LYS A 95 13.38 -26.08 -38.06
C LYS A 95 13.62 -26.37 -36.58
N ASP A 96 14.49 -27.33 -36.29
CA ASP A 96 14.95 -27.58 -34.91
C ASP A 96 15.89 -26.46 -34.43
N LEU A 97 15.37 -25.22 -34.29
CA LEU A 97 16.14 -24.08 -33.83
C LEU A 97 16.32 -24.11 -32.31
N ASN A 98 15.43 -24.75 -31.59
CA ASN A 98 15.46 -24.90 -30.13
C ASN A 98 14.96 -26.29 -29.73
N ASP A 99 15.62 -26.91 -28.75
CA ASP A 99 15.28 -28.23 -28.21
C ASP A 99 14.02 -28.22 -27.33
N HIS A 100 13.53 -27.04 -26.95
CA HIS A 100 12.37 -26.90 -26.08
C HIS A 100 11.13 -26.44 -26.87
N ARG A 101 9.97 -26.73 -26.31
CA ARG A 101 8.67 -26.22 -26.76
C ARG A 101 8.10 -25.35 -25.62
N PRO A 102 7.77 -24.08 -25.88
CA PRO A 102 7.15 -23.25 -24.86
C PRO A 102 5.75 -23.78 -24.51
N HIS A 103 5.39 -23.63 -23.23
CA HIS A 103 4.07 -23.97 -22.72
C HIS A 103 3.38 -22.74 -22.17
N GLN A 104 2.11 -22.53 -22.54
CA GLN A 104 1.28 -21.46 -22.01
C GLN A 104 0.58 -21.93 -20.73
N TYR A 105 0.69 -21.14 -19.68
CA TYR A 105 0.05 -21.35 -18.39
C TYR A 105 -0.88 -20.18 -18.09
N GLU A 106 -2.13 -20.46 -17.79
CA GLU A 106 -3.11 -19.45 -17.46
C GLU A 106 -3.46 -19.48 -15.99
N PHE A 107 -3.65 -18.30 -15.42
CA PHE A 107 -4.06 -18.13 -14.04
C PHE A 107 -5.01 -16.95 -13.90
N ASN A 108 -5.75 -16.91 -12.79
CA ASN A 108 -6.67 -15.83 -12.53
C ASN A 108 -5.92 -14.52 -12.25
N LYS A 109 -6.51 -13.40 -12.65
CA LYS A 109 -6.06 -12.08 -12.21
C LYS A 109 -6.35 -11.91 -10.73
N LEU A 110 -5.48 -11.18 -10.03
CA LEU A 110 -5.69 -10.83 -8.64
C LEU A 110 -6.91 -9.88 -8.51
N ASN A 111 -7.93 -10.33 -7.77
CA ASN A 111 -9.01 -9.48 -7.32
C ASN A 111 -8.89 -9.27 -5.81
N LEU A 112 -9.00 -8.02 -5.37
CA LEU A 112 -8.92 -7.62 -3.97
C LEU A 112 -10.22 -6.97 -3.54
N SER A 113 -10.69 -7.28 -2.34
CA SER A 113 -11.80 -6.56 -1.71
C SER A 113 -11.45 -5.07 -1.57
N TYR A 114 -12.44 -4.21 -1.60
CA TYR A 114 -12.29 -2.75 -1.56
C TYR A 114 -11.36 -2.17 -2.64
N THR A 115 -11.20 -2.86 -3.77
CA THR A 115 -10.24 -2.46 -4.80
C THR A 115 -10.84 -2.61 -6.20
N LEU A 116 -10.63 -1.61 -7.05
CA LEU A 116 -11.03 -1.61 -8.44
C LEU A 116 -9.77 -1.65 -9.32
N MET A 117 -9.58 -2.75 -10.07
CA MET A 117 -8.35 -3.03 -10.83
C MET A 117 -8.43 -2.63 -12.32
N SER A 118 -9.58 -2.18 -12.81
CA SER A 118 -9.77 -1.82 -14.21
C SER A 118 -8.99 -0.56 -14.60
N LYS A 119 -8.05 -0.68 -15.56
CA LYS A 119 -7.28 0.46 -16.09
C LYS A 119 -8.17 1.63 -16.54
N ARG A 120 -9.31 1.35 -17.21
CA ARG A 120 -10.26 2.36 -17.67
C ARG A 120 -10.80 3.17 -16.49
N ASN A 121 -11.22 2.49 -15.43
CA ASN A 121 -11.78 3.14 -14.26
C ASN A 121 -10.70 3.90 -13.47
N LEU A 122 -9.49 3.33 -13.33
CA LEU A 122 -8.36 4.02 -12.70
C LEU A 122 -7.97 5.28 -13.46
N LEU A 123 -7.96 5.23 -14.80
CA LEU A 123 -7.70 6.41 -15.63
C LEU A 123 -8.76 7.50 -15.41
N THR A 124 -10.03 7.12 -15.23
CA THR A 124 -11.10 8.08 -14.91
C THR A 124 -10.84 8.76 -13.57
N LEU A 125 -10.44 8.01 -12.51
CA LEU A 125 -10.10 8.61 -11.22
C LEU A 125 -8.99 9.67 -11.33
N VAL A 126 -7.97 9.39 -12.14
CA VAL A 126 -6.84 10.33 -12.35
C VAL A 126 -7.28 11.54 -13.17
N LYS A 127 -8.02 11.35 -14.28
CA LYS A 127 -8.47 12.45 -15.15
C LYS A 127 -9.43 13.40 -14.47
N GLU A 128 -10.30 12.87 -13.62
CA GLU A 128 -11.30 13.64 -12.88
C GLU A 128 -10.77 14.23 -11.55
N GLY A 129 -9.49 14.04 -11.25
CA GLY A 129 -8.85 14.57 -10.04
C GLY A 129 -9.37 13.99 -8.73
N LEU A 130 -9.99 12.79 -8.76
CA LEU A 130 -10.45 12.09 -7.56
C LEU A 130 -9.30 11.48 -6.76
N VAL A 131 -8.16 11.30 -7.40
CA VAL A 131 -6.87 10.92 -6.83
C VAL A 131 -5.76 11.80 -7.41
N ASN A 132 -4.63 11.91 -6.72
CA ASN A 132 -3.53 12.81 -7.07
C ASN A 132 -2.63 12.29 -8.22
N GLY A 133 -2.99 11.20 -8.86
CA GLY A 133 -2.25 10.61 -9.97
C GLY A 133 -2.12 9.10 -9.87
N TRP A 134 -1.34 8.50 -10.76
CA TRP A 134 -1.13 7.06 -10.82
C TRP A 134 -0.35 6.49 -9.64
N ASP A 135 0.35 7.31 -8.90
CA ASP A 135 1.11 6.97 -7.70
C ASP A 135 0.43 7.43 -6.40
N ASP A 136 -0.84 7.84 -6.47
CA ASP A 136 -1.62 8.11 -5.25
C ASP A 136 -1.61 6.86 -4.35
N PRO A 137 -1.27 6.97 -3.05
CA PRO A 137 -1.21 5.83 -2.13
C PRO A 137 -2.51 5.04 -1.96
N ARG A 138 -3.64 5.54 -2.47
CA ARG A 138 -4.94 4.85 -2.49
C ARG A 138 -5.17 4.04 -3.77
N MET A 139 -4.28 4.20 -4.76
CA MET A 139 -4.37 3.50 -6.04
C MET A 139 -3.72 2.11 -5.97
N PRO A 140 -4.34 1.07 -6.55
CA PRO A 140 -3.79 -0.30 -6.58
C PRO A 140 -2.75 -0.46 -7.70
N THR A 141 -1.83 0.48 -7.80
CA THR A 141 -0.69 0.44 -8.71
C THR A 141 0.59 0.16 -7.93
N ILE A 142 1.59 -0.41 -8.59
CA ILE A 142 2.90 -0.62 -7.95
C ILE A 142 3.50 0.71 -7.46
N CYS A 143 3.31 1.80 -8.21
CA CYS A 143 3.76 3.13 -7.78
C CYS A 143 2.97 3.64 -6.57
N GLY A 144 1.66 3.43 -6.52
CA GLY A 144 0.80 3.78 -5.37
C GLY A 144 1.18 2.98 -4.12
N PHE A 145 1.34 1.66 -4.26
CA PHE A 145 1.77 0.80 -3.15
C PHE A 145 3.16 1.18 -2.62
N ARG A 146 4.12 1.43 -3.52
CA ARG A 146 5.46 1.91 -3.13
C ARG A 146 5.38 3.22 -2.36
N ARG A 147 4.63 4.20 -2.86
CA ARG A 147 4.47 5.50 -2.22
C ARG A 147 3.72 5.40 -0.88
N ARG A 148 2.80 4.44 -0.75
CA ARG A 148 2.13 4.13 0.52
C ARG A 148 3.08 3.48 1.53
N GLY A 149 4.19 2.88 1.09
CA GLY A 149 5.17 2.22 1.94
C GLY A 149 5.04 0.70 1.99
N TYR A 150 4.39 0.09 1.00
CA TYR A 150 4.40 -1.36 0.83
C TYR A 150 5.75 -1.78 0.24
N SER A 151 6.43 -2.69 0.90
CA SER A 151 7.70 -3.24 0.41
C SER A 151 7.46 -4.31 -0.66
N PRO A 152 8.40 -4.52 -1.58
CA PRO A 152 8.32 -5.65 -2.52
C PRO A 152 8.14 -6.98 -1.79
N GLU A 153 8.86 -7.21 -0.69
CA GLU A 153 8.81 -8.43 0.10
C GLU A 153 7.44 -8.66 0.73
N SER A 154 6.76 -7.59 1.17
CA SER A 154 5.40 -7.72 1.69
C SER A 154 4.39 -8.14 0.62
N ILE A 155 4.57 -7.67 -0.63
CA ILE A 155 3.75 -8.07 -1.77
C ILE A 155 4.02 -9.52 -2.12
N HIS A 156 5.30 -9.95 -2.16
CA HIS A 156 5.66 -11.35 -2.38
C HIS A 156 5.06 -12.26 -1.31
N LYS A 157 5.21 -11.93 -0.01
CA LYS A 157 4.58 -12.67 1.09
C LYS A 157 3.07 -12.81 0.93
N PHE A 158 2.41 -11.75 0.45
CA PHE A 158 0.97 -11.81 0.19
C PHE A 158 0.65 -12.76 -0.96
N ILE A 159 1.37 -12.67 -2.09
CA ILE A 159 1.19 -13.56 -3.25
C ILE A 159 1.45 -15.03 -2.87
N ASP A 160 2.49 -15.30 -2.08
CA ASP A 160 2.80 -16.64 -1.59
C ASP A 160 1.65 -17.21 -0.72
N LYS A 161 1.02 -16.35 0.10
CA LYS A 161 -0.11 -16.77 0.95
C LYS A 161 -1.38 -17.11 0.17
N ILE A 162 -1.67 -16.38 -0.91
CA ILE A 162 -2.86 -16.66 -1.75
C ILE A 162 -2.59 -17.75 -2.78
N GLY A 163 -1.32 -17.95 -3.19
CA GLY A 163 -0.93 -18.84 -4.27
C GLY A 163 -1.46 -18.38 -5.64
N TYR A 164 -1.23 -19.19 -6.67
CA TYR A 164 -1.88 -19.00 -7.96
C TYR A 164 -3.07 -19.97 -8.10
N THR A 165 -4.09 -19.55 -8.81
CA THR A 165 -5.31 -20.36 -9.02
C THR A 165 -5.91 -20.08 -10.41
N THR A 166 -6.65 -21.05 -10.91
CA THR A 166 -7.49 -20.93 -12.10
C THR A 166 -8.94 -20.52 -11.78
N TYR A 167 -9.27 -20.32 -10.50
CA TYR A 167 -10.61 -19.89 -10.06
C TYR A 167 -10.65 -18.39 -9.84
N ASP A 168 -11.74 -17.73 -10.26
CA ASP A 168 -11.98 -16.31 -9.98
C ASP A 168 -12.36 -16.14 -8.51
N ALA A 169 -11.37 -15.75 -7.70
CA ALA A 169 -11.50 -15.55 -6.25
C ALA A 169 -11.31 -14.08 -5.90
N LEU A 170 -12.13 -13.58 -4.96
CA LEU A 170 -11.95 -12.28 -4.32
C LEU A 170 -11.10 -12.48 -3.05
N ASN A 171 -9.89 -11.92 -3.05
CA ASN A 171 -8.99 -11.99 -1.91
C ASN A 171 -9.22 -10.80 -0.98
N GLU A 172 -9.16 -11.06 0.33
CA GLU A 172 -9.35 -10.02 1.32
C GLU A 172 -8.17 -9.02 1.36
N PHE A 173 -8.47 -7.73 1.27
CA PHE A 173 -7.47 -6.66 1.41
C PHE A 173 -6.79 -6.71 2.79
N ALA A 174 -7.50 -7.15 3.81
CA ALA A 174 -6.95 -7.35 5.16
C ALA A 174 -5.79 -8.36 5.20
N LEU A 175 -5.77 -9.37 4.30
CA LEU A 175 -4.67 -10.32 4.19
C LEU A 175 -3.40 -9.65 3.63
N LEU A 176 -3.56 -8.77 2.62
CA LEU A 176 -2.45 -7.95 2.12
C LEU A 176 -1.90 -7.04 3.22
N GLU A 177 -2.78 -6.34 3.97
CA GLU A 177 -2.36 -5.50 5.10
C GLU A 177 -1.65 -6.31 6.20
N SER A 178 -2.06 -7.55 6.44
CA SER A 178 -1.39 -8.46 7.41
C SER A 178 0.02 -8.83 6.94
N ALA A 179 0.21 -9.13 5.65
CA ALA A 179 1.53 -9.40 5.09
C ALA A 179 2.45 -8.16 5.18
N VAL A 180 1.91 -6.97 4.95
CA VAL A 180 2.64 -5.69 5.10
C VAL A 180 3.05 -5.46 6.56
N ARG A 181 2.15 -5.69 7.54
CA ARG A 181 2.48 -5.57 8.98
C ARG A 181 3.58 -6.53 9.39
N GLU A 182 3.49 -7.78 8.96
CA GLU A 182 4.49 -8.81 9.25
C GLU A 182 5.88 -8.40 8.74
N ASP A 183 5.96 -7.90 7.51
CA ASP A 183 7.22 -7.44 6.95
C ASP A 183 7.77 -6.20 7.64
N LEU A 184 6.91 -5.19 7.85
CA LEU A 184 7.32 -3.94 8.49
C LEU A 184 7.65 -4.12 9.98
N ASN A 185 7.05 -5.09 10.68
CA ASN A 185 7.45 -5.39 12.04
C ASN A 185 8.92 -5.79 12.14
N ALA A 186 9.41 -6.53 11.16
CA ALA A 186 10.81 -6.95 11.13
C ALA A 186 11.79 -5.84 10.73
N ARG A 187 11.38 -4.86 9.90
CA ARG A 187 12.33 -3.91 9.30
C ARG A 187 12.15 -2.44 9.68
N ALA A 188 10.99 -2.04 10.20
CA ALA A 188 10.72 -0.63 10.47
C ALA A 188 11.40 -0.13 11.75
N THR A 189 12.07 1.01 11.66
CA THR A 189 12.62 1.69 12.83
C THR A 189 11.50 2.25 13.71
N ARG A 190 11.56 2.01 15.03
CA ARG A 190 10.58 2.50 16.01
C ARG A 190 10.94 3.90 16.41
N ILE A 191 10.02 4.83 16.23
CA ILE A 191 10.14 6.21 16.69
C ILE A 191 8.87 6.66 17.40
N SER A 192 8.97 7.68 18.25
CA SER A 192 7.81 8.34 18.85
C SER A 192 7.30 9.43 17.90
N ALA A 193 5.99 9.48 17.75
CA ALA A 193 5.30 10.53 17.02
C ALA A 193 3.98 10.82 17.71
N VAL A 194 3.59 12.09 17.79
CA VAL A 194 2.33 12.55 18.39
C VAL A 194 1.52 13.23 17.32
N LEU A 195 0.39 12.63 16.98
CA LEU A 195 -0.47 13.06 15.88
C LEU A 195 -1.55 14.03 16.33
N ASN A 196 -2.12 13.82 17.53
CA ASN A 196 -3.10 14.71 18.15
C ASN A 196 -2.56 15.21 19.51
N PRO A 197 -1.75 16.28 19.50
CA PRO A 197 -0.95 16.66 20.64
C PRO A 197 -1.75 17.33 21.76
N VAL A 198 -1.34 17.04 23.00
CA VAL A 198 -1.58 17.85 24.18
C VAL A 198 -0.27 18.00 24.94
N LYS A 199 -0.04 19.18 25.54
CA LYS A 199 1.21 19.47 26.28
C LYS A 199 1.18 18.77 27.62
N LEU A 200 2.26 18.06 27.96
CA LEU A 200 2.57 17.49 29.27
C LEU A 200 3.68 18.30 29.91
N ILE A 201 3.48 18.79 31.12
CA ILE A 201 4.45 19.56 31.89
C ILE A 201 4.86 18.77 33.14
N ILE A 202 6.14 18.47 33.27
CA ILE A 202 6.69 17.77 34.43
C ILE A 202 7.12 18.82 35.43
N THR A 203 6.32 19.06 36.49
CA THR A 203 6.43 20.21 37.37
C THR A 203 7.69 20.22 38.23
N ASN A 204 8.18 19.04 38.65
CA ASN A 204 9.38 18.87 39.44
C ASN A 204 10.64 18.57 38.60
N TYR A 205 10.59 18.65 37.26
CA TYR A 205 11.79 18.54 36.42
C TYR A 205 12.44 19.93 36.26
N PRO A 206 13.78 20.05 36.41
CA PRO A 206 14.44 21.33 36.34
C PRO A 206 14.26 22.06 35.01
N GLU A 207 14.07 23.39 35.09
CA GLU A 207 13.98 24.21 33.88
C GLU A 207 15.31 24.22 33.10
N GLY A 208 15.22 24.10 31.78
CA GLY A 208 16.38 24.11 30.89
C GLY A 208 17.21 22.82 30.89
N GLN A 209 16.92 21.88 31.79
CA GLN A 209 17.60 20.59 31.78
C GLN A 209 17.10 19.73 30.59
N VAL A 210 18.06 19.13 29.88
CA VAL A 210 17.82 18.17 28.78
C VAL A 210 18.65 16.92 29.06
N GLU A 211 18.03 15.78 28.97
CA GLU A 211 18.70 14.49 29.11
C GLU A 211 18.50 13.65 27.84
N GLU A 212 19.51 12.90 27.45
CA GLU A 212 19.39 11.88 26.42
C GLU A 212 18.84 10.57 26.99
N MET A 213 17.84 10.04 26.33
CA MET A 213 17.24 8.74 26.63
C MET A 213 17.49 7.80 25.46
N GLU A 214 17.92 6.59 25.78
CA GLU A 214 18.16 5.56 24.77
C GLU A 214 16.84 4.90 24.34
N ALA A 215 16.58 4.90 23.03
CA ALA A 215 15.44 4.23 22.41
C ALA A 215 15.90 3.16 21.41
N ILE A 216 15.43 1.93 21.57
CA ILE A 216 15.79 0.79 20.70
C ILE A 216 15.17 1.00 19.31
N ASN A 217 16.00 0.92 18.26
CA ASN A 217 15.57 1.08 16.88
C ASN A 217 14.56 0.00 16.46
N ASN A 218 14.86 -1.26 16.72
CA ASN A 218 13.95 -2.36 16.45
C ASN A 218 14.17 -3.52 17.42
N PRO A 219 13.20 -3.85 18.31
CA PRO A 219 13.33 -4.97 19.23
C PRO A 219 13.47 -6.34 18.57
N GLU A 220 12.96 -6.51 17.34
CA GLU A 220 13.10 -7.74 16.54
C GLU A 220 14.50 -7.87 15.90
N ARG A 221 15.25 -6.76 15.87
CA ARG A 221 16.58 -6.66 15.25
C ARG A 221 17.54 -5.89 16.15
N PRO A 222 17.98 -6.48 17.28
CA PRO A 222 18.87 -5.81 18.23
C PRO A 222 20.18 -5.29 17.60
N GLU A 223 20.61 -5.90 16.49
CA GLU A 223 21.79 -5.49 15.73
C GLU A 223 21.66 -4.09 15.11
N GLU A 224 20.45 -3.57 14.93
CA GLU A 224 20.23 -2.18 14.48
C GLU A 224 20.51 -1.14 15.55
N GLY A 225 20.75 -1.58 16.80
CA GLY A 225 21.13 -0.73 17.91
C GLY A 225 19.99 0.18 18.39
N SER A 226 20.37 1.36 18.84
CA SER A 226 19.50 2.35 19.46
C SER A 226 19.81 3.75 18.94
N HIS A 227 18.96 4.70 19.27
CA HIS A 227 19.17 6.12 19.04
C HIS A 227 18.81 6.91 20.31
N ASN A 228 19.32 8.14 20.41
CA ASN A 228 19.03 9.01 21.53
C ASN A 228 17.84 9.92 21.23
N ILE A 229 16.98 10.08 22.23
CA ILE A 229 15.87 11.03 22.24
C ILE A 229 16.03 12.00 23.40
N GLU A 230 15.84 13.29 23.14
CA GLU A 230 15.98 14.33 24.16
C GLU A 230 14.74 14.40 25.04
N PHE A 231 14.92 14.28 26.36
CA PHE A 231 13.89 14.44 27.38
C PHE A 231 14.02 15.82 28.03
N SER A 232 12.90 16.51 28.18
CA SER A 232 12.83 17.84 28.75
C SER A 232 11.61 18.00 29.66
N ARG A 233 11.50 19.16 30.35
CA ARG A 233 10.36 19.48 31.23
C ARG A 233 9.01 19.47 30.49
N GLU A 234 8.97 19.94 29.23
CA GLU A 234 7.78 20.03 28.42
C GLU A 234 7.79 18.98 27.30
N LEU A 235 6.74 18.19 27.24
CA LEU A 235 6.59 17.10 26.27
C LEU A 235 5.25 17.22 25.53
N TRP A 236 5.19 16.68 24.34
CA TRP A 236 3.94 16.37 23.65
C TRP A 236 3.56 14.92 23.88
N ILE A 237 2.29 14.67 24.19
CA ILE A 237 1.68 13.33 24.29
C ILE A 237 0.40 13.29 23.43
N GLU A 238 -0.06 12.09 23.09
CA GLU A 238 -1.36 11.95 22.44
C GLU A 238 -2.49 12.41 23.37
N ARG A 239 -3.41 13.20 22.84
CA ARG A 239 -4.59 13.66 23.59
C ARG A 239 -5.39 12.49 24.16
N ASP A 240 -5.49 11.38 23.39
CA ASP A 240 -6.19 10.18 23.84
C ASP A 240 -5.48 9.43 24.96
N ASP A 241 -4.23 9.77 25.27
CA ASP A 241 -3.48 9.19 26.39
C ASP A 241 -3.80 9.86 27.75
N PHE A 242 -4.58 10.93 27.74
CA PHE A 242 -5.07 11.59 28.96
C PHE A 242 -6.60 11.64 28.99
N MET A 243 -7.18 11.35 30.15
CA MET A 243 -8.60 11.51 30.45
C MET A 243 -8.76 11.92 31.91
N GLU A 244 -9.48 13.01 32.17
CA GLU A 244 -9.71 13.51 33.52
C GLU A 244 -10.63 12.55 34.31
N ASP A 245 -11.80 12.26 33.73
CA ASP A 245 -12.78 11.32 34.29
C ASP A 245 -12.73 10.00 33.52
N ALA A 246 -11.84 9.11 33.91
CA ALA A 246 -11.55 7.89 33.19
C ALA A 246 -12.35 6.69 33.69
N PRO A 247 -12.88 5.82 32.80
CA PRO A 247 -13.55 4.57 33.18
C PRO A 247 -12.55 3.57 33.80
N LYS A 248 -13.04 2.64 34.64
CA LYS A 248 -12.21 1.67 35.39
C LYS A 248 -11.21 0.85 34.56
N LYS A 249 -11.42 0.69 33.24
CA LYS A 249 -10.54 -0.05 32.33
C LYS A 249 -9.63 0.85 31.48
N TYR A 250 -9.51 2.12 31.81
CA TYR A 250 -8.60 3.04 31.14
C TYR A 250 -7.20 2.92 31.78
N PHE A 251 -6.24 2.36 31.04
CA PHE A 251 -4.88 2.11 31.52
C PHE A 251 -3.88 3.13 30.96
N ARG A 252 -4.26 4.41 30.95
CA ARG A 252 -3.44 5.51 30.52
C ARG A 252 -3.43 6.59 31.61
N MET A 253 -3.10 7.83 31.26
CA MET A 253 -2.92 8.91 32.22
C MET A 253 -4.26 9.49 32.69
N THR A 254 -4.45 9.58 33.99
CA THR A 254 -5.57 10.26 34.66
C THR A 254 -5.08 10.84 35.99
N PRO A 255 -5.70 11.90 36.55
CA PRO A 255 -5.27 12.48 37.81
C PRO A 255 -5.08 11.44 38.92
N GLY A 256 -3.94 11.52 39.61
CA GLY A 256 -3.57 10.61 40.69
C GLY A 256 -2.95 9.27 40.26
N GLN A 257 -2.99 8.91 38.97
CA GLN A 257 -2.40 7.67 38.47
C GLN A 257 -0.98 7.84 37.94
N GLU A 258 -0.21 6.74 38.02
CA GLU A 258 1.13 6.64 37.47
C GLU A 258 1.09 5.95 36.11
N VAL A 259 1.90 6.50 35.19
CA VAL A 259 2.18 5.89 33.89
C VAL A 259 3.67 5.95 33.58
N ARG A 260 4.15 5.04 32.76
CA ARG A 260 5.51 5.06 32.23
C ARG A 260 5.56 5.89 30.95
N LEU A 261 6.42 6.88 30.92
CA LEU A 261 6.90 7.50 29.69
C LEU A 261 7.93 6.54 29.07
N LYS A 262 7.64 6.05 27.86
CA LYS A 262 8.44 5.01 27.22
C LYS A 262 9.91 5.45 27.08
N SER A 263 10.84 4.57 27.44
CA SER A 263 12.28 4.81 27.45
C SER A 263 12.76 5.93 28.43
N ALA A 264 11.88 6.48 29.26
CA ALA A 264 12.20 7.56 30.20
C ALA A 264 11.80 7.20 31.66
N TYR A 265 10.91 7.95 32.23
CA TYR A 265 10.55 7.87 33.65
C TYR A 265 9.14 7.39 33.90
N ILE A 266 8.84 7.00 35.13
CA ILE A 266 7.47 6.89 35.62
C ILE A 266 7.04 8.26 36.10
N VAL A 267 5.85 8.69 35.69
CA VAL A 267 5.26 9.98 36.07
C VAL A 267 3.90 9.77 36.71
N LYS A 268 3.57 10.60 37.70
CA LYS A 268 2.27 10.66 38.35
C LYS A 268 1.54 11.91 37.92
N CYS A 269 0.34 11.76 37.36
CA CYS A 269 -0.46 12.89 36.95
C CYS A 269 -1.04 13.62 38.17
N THR A 270 -0.85 14.94 38.24
CA THR A 270 -1.32 15.82 39.33
C THR A 270 -2.56 16.63 38.92
N GLY A 271 -2.83 16.81 37.63
CA GLY A 271 -3.99 17.53 37.13
C GLY A 271 -3.87 17.99 35.68
N CYS A 272 -4.78 18.86 35.28
CA CYS A 272 -4.79 19.43 33.94
C CYS A 272 -5.30 20.88 33.96
N LYS A 273 -5.03 21.62 32.88
CA LYS A 273 -5.57 22.94 32.60
C LYS A 273 -6.49 22.89 31.39
N LYS A 274 -7.59 23.62 31.47
CA LYS A 274 -8.57 23.74 30.38
C LYS A 274 -8.65 25.18 29.88
N ASN A 275 -9.02 25.33 28.62
CA ASN A 275 -9.41 26.62 28.05
C ASN A 275 -10.87 26.95 28.40
N ASP A 276 -11.34 28.12 27.96
CA ASP A 276 -12.70 28.59 28.22
C ASP A 276 -13.78 27.69 27.58
N ALA A 277 -13.42 26.93 26.56
CA ALA A 277 -14.29 25.92 25.92
C ALA A 277 -14.32 24.57 26.65
N GLY A 278 -13.58 24.43 27.75
CA GLY A 278 -13.46 23.19 28.52
C GLY A 278 -12.50 22.14 27.93
N GLU A 279 -11.76 22.48 26.87
CA GLU A 279 -10.79 21.58 26.26
C GLU A 279 -9.47 21.57 27.04
N ILE A 280 -8.88 20.41 27.22
CA ILE A 280 -7.62 20.23 27.91
C ILE A 280 -6.48 20.78 27.03
N THR A 281 -5.75 21.76 27.56
CA THR A 281 -4.59 22.40 26.92
C THR A 281 -3.27 21.93 27.46
N GLU A 282 -3.20 21.63 28.77
CA GLU A 282 -2.01 21.20 29.46
C GLU A 282 -2.33 20.10 30.47
N VAL A 283 -1.43 19.13 30.62
CA VAL A 283 -1.47 18.07 31.63
C VAL A 283 -0.25 18.24 32.53
N TYR A 284 -0.42 18.13 33.83
CA TYR A 284 0.67 18.29 34.81
C TYR A 284 1.01 16.97 35.45
N CYS A 285 2.31 16.68 35.56
CA CYS A 285 2.82 15.48 36.22
C CYS A 285 4.05 15.79 37.07
N GLU A 286 4.34 14.89 38.01
CA GLU A 286 5.59 14.78 38.70
C GLU A 286 6.31 13.50 38.29
N TYR A 287 7.62 13.56 38.00
CA TYR A 287 8.42 12.39 37.69
C TYR A 287 9.08 11.82 38.93
N ASP A 288 9.33 10.52 38.92
CA ASP A 288 10.09 9.79 39.91
C ASP A 288 11.55 9.66 39.40
N PRO A 289 12.54 10.39 40.00
CA PRO A 289 13.92 10.37 39.53
C PRO A 289 14.56 8.98 39.52
N ASP A 290 14.17 8.10 40.46
CA ASP A 290 14.72 6.76 40.61
C ASP A 290 14.17 5.76 39.59
N SER A 291 13.16 6.17 38.81
CA SER A 291 12.46 5.34 37.84
C SER A 291 12.98 5.43 36.40
N LYS A 292 14.14 6.08 36.16
CA LYS A 292 14.77 6.19 34.85
C LYS A 292 14.92 4.80 34.20
N SER A 293 14.58 4.65 32.94
CA SER A 293 14.77 3.39 32.20
C SER A 293 16.21 2.90 32.30
N GLY A 294 16.40 1.61 32.65
CA GLY A 294 17.71 1.03 32.95
C GLY A 294 18.12 1.07 34.44
N MET A 295 17.46 1.87 35.29
CA MET A 295 17.70 1.92 36.73
C MET A 295 16.82 0.89 37.47
N PRO A 296 17.23 0.44 38.67
CA PRO A 296 16.44 -0.54 39.45
C PRO A 296 14.99 -0.11 39.72
N GLY A 297 14.74 1.18 39.98
CA GLY A 297 13.39 1.74 40.20
C GLY A 297 12.50 1.68 38.97
N ALA A 298 13.08 1.52 37.79
CA ALA A 298 12.31 1.34 36.54
C ALA A 298 11.52 0.04 36.48
N ASN A 299 11.88 -0.98 37.27
CA ASN A 299 11.21 -2.30 37.24
C ASN A 299 9.85 -2.31 37.95
N ARG A 300 9.46 -1.21 38.60
CA ARG A 300 8.14 -1.07 39.22
C ARG A 300 7.02 -1.22 38.21
N LYS A 301 6.04 -2.08 38.49
CA LYS A 301 4.86 -2.29 37.64
C LYS A 301 3.96 -1.06 37.67
N VAL A 302 3.73 -0.46 36.49
CA VAL A 302 2.69 0.54 36.23
C VAL A 302 1.72 0.01 35.16
N LYS A 303 0.47 0.42 35.21
CA LYS A 303 -0.57 -0.13 34.35
C LYS A 303 -0.49 0.36 32.90
N GLY A 304 0.10 1.53 32.65
CA GLY A 304 0.14 2.17 31.33
C GLY A 304 1.55 2.58 30.93
N THR A 305 1.83 2.47 29.64
CA THR A 305 3.01 3.06 29.00
C THR A 305 2.54 3.92 27.84
N ILE A 306 2.95 5.18 27.81
CA ILE A 306 2.65 6.14 26.75
C ILE A 306 3.93 6.58 26.06
N HIS A 307 3.84 6.97 24.80
CA HIS A 307 4.93 7.59 24.05
C HIS A 307 4.82 9.11 24.14
N TRP A 308 5.89 9.77 23.85
CA TRP A 308 6.04 11.21 24.00
C TRP A 308 7.12 11.73 23.05
N VAL A 309 7.14 13.05 22.79
CA VAL A 309 8.25 13.77 22.18
C VAL A 309 8.51 15.07 22.91
N SER A 310 9.77 15.52 22.96
CA SER A 310 10.14 16.79 23.61
C SER A 310 9.59 17.97 22.82
N CYS A 311 8.96 18.94 23.50
CA CYS A 311 8.47 20.15 22.84
C CYS A 311 9.57 20.97 22.17
N ALA A 312 10.74 21.06 22.80
CA ALA A 312 11.87 21.84 22.30
C ALA A 312 12.71 21.10 21.23
N HIS A 313 12.65 19.77 21.21
CA HIS A 313 13.55 18.92 20.43
C HIS A 313 12.80 17.95 19.49
N CYS A 314 11.67 18.36 18.95
CA CYS A 314 10.91 17.58 17.98
C CYS A 314 10.91 18.23 16.60
N LEU A 315 10.52 17.45 15.60
CA LEU A 315 10.19 17.93 14.27
C LEU A 315 8.68 18.18 14.17
N GLN A 316 8.31 19.28 13.56
CA GLN A 316 6.95 19.48 13.09
C GLN A 316 6.83 18.88 11.69
N ALA A 317 5.83 18.03 11.47
CA ALA A 317 5.67 17.31 10.22
C ALA A 317 4.20 17.20 9.81
N GLU A 318 3.98 16.98 8.51
CA GLU A 318 2.69 16.59 7.97
C GLU A 318 2.57 15.06 8.01
N VAL A 319 1.43 14.56 8.46
CA VAL A 319 1.12 13.13 8.44
C VAL A 319 -0.15 12.89 7.63
N ARG A 320 -0.05 12.01 6.65
CA ARG A 320 -1.15 11.60 5.77
C ARG A 320 -1.67 10.24 6.18
N LEU A 321 -2.88 10.22 6.71
CA LEU A 321 -3.54 8.99 7.13
C LEU A 321 -4.36 8.44 5.98
N TYR A 322 -3.78 7.54 5.21
CA TYR A 322 -4.46 6.85 4.12
C TYR A 322 -5.32 5.70 4.61
N ASP A 323 -6.50 5.55 4.03
CA ASP A 323 -7.40 4.41 4.18
C ASP A 323 -7.79 3.87 2.81
N ARG A 324 -8.73 2.95 2.75
CA ARG A 324 -9.27 2.38 1.51
C ARG A 324 -10.01 3.44 0.72
N LEU A 325 -9.76 3.51 -0.59
CA LEU A 325 -10.43 4.46 -1.48
C LEU A 325 -11.94 4.19 -1.58
N TRP A 326 -12.33 2.92 -1.53
CA TRP A 326 -13.72 2.49 -1.68
C TRP A 326 -14.31 2.10 -0.33
N LYS A 327 -15.55 2.54 -0.06
CA LYS A 327 -16.30 2.17 1.14
C LYS A 327 -17.04 0.84 1.02
N VAL A 328 -17.10 0.27 -0.19
CA VAL A 328 -17.79 -0.98 -0.51
C VAL A 328 -16.79 -2.12 -0.70
N GLU A 329 -17.17 -3.32 -0.28
CA GLU A 329 -16.29 -4.49 -0.30
C GLU A 329 -15.97 -4.97 -1.73
N ASN A 330 -16.96 -5.02 -2.61
CA ASN A 330 -16.79 -5.38 -4.01
C ASN A 330 -17.13 -4.20 -4.94
N PRO A 331 -16.18 -3.27 -5.20
CA PRO A 331 -16.45 -2.09 -6.00
C PRO A 331 -16.77 -2.40 -7.46
N ARG A 332 -16.35 -3.56 -7.98
CA ARG A 332 -16.62 -3.97 -9.37
C ARG A 332 -18.10 -4.26 -9.58
N ASP A 333 -18.68 -5.06 -8.71
CA ASP A 333 -20.07 -5.47 -8.83
C ASP A 333 -21.02 -4.34 -8.43
N GLU A 334 -20.65 -3.57 -7.39
CA GLU A 334 -21.41 -2.40 -6.96
C GLU A 334 -21.43 -1.31 -8.04
N LEU A 335 -20.32 -1.07 -8.74
CA LEU A 335 -20.27 -0.15 -9.89
C LEU A 335 -21.27 -0.53 -10.97
N ALA A 336 -21.38 -1.81 -11.27
CA ALA A 336 -22.35 -2.32 -12.26
C ALA A 336 -23.79 -2.11 -11.77
N ALA A 337 -24.07 -2.48 -10.52
CA ALA A 337 -25.39 -2.37 -9.90
C ALA A 337 -25.90 -0.91 -9.83
N ILE A 338 -25.05 0.04 -9.40
CA ILE A 338 -25.41 1.46 -9.33
C ILE A 338 -25.70 2.01 -10.73
N ARG A 339 -24.88 1.67 -11.71
CA ARG A 339 -25.05 2.13 -13.09
C ARG A 339 -26.36 1.64 -13.69
N GLU A 340 -26.72 0.39 -13.46
CA GLU A 340 -27.97 -0.21 -13.92
C GLU A 340 -29.19 0.42 -13.22
N ALA A 341 -29.15 0.49 -11.89
CA ALA A 341 -30.26 1.00 -11.08
C ALA A 341 -30.58 2.48 -11.35
N LYS A 342 -29.52 3.30 -11.59
CA LYS A 342 -29.66 4.76 -11.76
C LYS A 342 -29.52 5.22 -13.20
N ASN A 343 -29.28 4.32 -14.13
CA ASN A 343 -29.01 4.63 -15.54
C ASN A 343 -27.96 5.76 -15.69
N CYS A 344 -26.85 5.67 -14.92
CA CYS A 344 -25.81 6.69 -14.86
C CYS A 344 -24.49 6.20 -15.47
N ASP A 345 -23.57 7.12 -15.70
CA ASP A 345 -22.22 6.80 -16.16
C ASP A 345 -21.33 6.23 -15.04
N ALA A 346 -20.17 5.71 -15.40
CA ALA A 346 -19.23 5.11 -14.45
C ALA A 346 -18.67 6.13 -13.44
N LEU A 347 -18.48 7.38 -13.84
CA LEU A 347 -17.95 8.44 -12.97
C LEU A 347 -18.92 8.77 -11.85
N THR A 348 -20.19 8.94 -12.18
CA THR A 348 -21.26 9.22 -11.20
C THR A 348 -21.36 8.09 -10.18
N ALA A 349 -21.37 6.82 -10.65
CA ALA A 349 -21.40 5.68 -9.76
C ALA A 349 -20.14 5.56 -8.88
N MET A 350 -18.96 5.82 -9.43
CA MET A 350 -17.70 5.82 -8.66
C MET A 350 -17.70 6.87 -7.56
N LYS A 351 -18.18 8.10 -7.82
CA LYS A 351 -18.25 9.16 -6.81
C LYS A 351 -19.10 8.76 -5.60
N GLU A 352 -20.15 7.97 -5.81
CA GLU A 352 -20.98 7.46 -4.70
C GLU A 352 -20.28 6.41 -3.83
N MET A 353 -19.35 5.66 -4.41
CA MET A 353 -18.63 4.58 -3.72
C MET A 353 -17.34 5.06 -3.04
N ILE A 354 -16.81 6.23 -3.40
CA ILE A 354 -15.59 6.76 -2.79
C ILE A 354 -15.80 6.97 -1.28
N ASN A 355 -14.80 6.55 -0.52
CA ASN A 355 -14.69 6.83 0.89
C ASN A 355 -14.17 8.27 1.07
N PRO A 356 -14.96 9.21 1.59
CA PRO A 356 -14.53 10.59 1.81
C PRO A 356 -13.35 10.68 2.81
N ASP A 357 -13.26 9.73 3.74
CA ASP A 357 -12.22 9.66 4.76
C ASP A 357 -11.00 8.83 4.31
N SER A 358 -10.91 8.52 3.02
CA SER A 358 -9.79 7.73 2.46
C SER A 358 -8.43 8.43 2.58
N LEU A 359 -8.41 9.72 2.81
CA LEU A 359 -7.23 10.54 3.11
C LEU A 359 -7.58 11.61 4.14
N ASN A 360 -6.97 11.51 5.31
CA ASN A 360 -6.98 12.56 6.32
C ASN A 360 -5.56 13.14 6.46
N VAL A 361 -5.40 14.44 6.21
CA VAL A 361 -4.11 15.13 6.30
C VAL A 361 -4.03 15.87 7.62
N LEU A 362 -3.06 15.51 8.43
CA LEU A 362 -2.71 16.17 9.68
C LEU A 362 -1.52 17.11 9.42
N PRO A 363 -1.73 18.43 9.36
CA PRO A 363 -0.69 19.35 8.90
C PRO A 363 0.40 19.63 9.93
N CYS A 364 0.12 19.33 11.20
CA CYS A 364 1.02 19.65 12.31
C CYS A 364 1.03 18.50 13.34
N CYS A 365 1.98 17.58 13.16
CA CYS A 365 2.29 16.51 14.10
C CYS A 365 3.70 16.70 14.63
N TYR A 366 3.99 16.15 15.81
CA TYR A 366 5.30 16.27 16.44
C TYR A 366 5.99 14.90 16.46
N ILE A 367 7.21 14.84 15.92
CA ILE A 367 7.93 13.59 15.69
C ILE A 367 9.34 13.74 16.27
N GLU A 368 9.94 12.65 16.72
CA GLU A 368 11.33 12.63 17.16
C GLU A 368 12.26 13.24 16.13
N LYS A 369 13.22 14.04 16.58
CA LYS A 369 14.25 14.67 15.76
C LYS A 369 15.08 13.64 14.96
N TYR A 370 15.17 12.41 15.45
CA TYR A 370 15.85 11.30 14.76
C TYR A 370 15.30 11.06 13.34
N ALA A 371 14.03 11.38 13.09
CA ALA A 371 13.44 11.29 11.75
C ALA A 371 13.96 12.34 10.77
N ALA A 372 14.65 13.40 11.24
CA ALA A 372 15.25 14.41 10.38
C ALA A 372 16.33 13.78 9.49
N GLY A 373 16.25 14.02 8.20
CA GLY A 373 17.22 13.48 7.25
C GLY A 373 16.95 12.03 6.79
N MET A 374 15.89 11.41 7.27
CA MET A 374 15.46 10.14 6.70
C MET A 374 14.99 10.34 5.24
N LYS A 375 15.41 9.43 4.38
CA LYS A 375 15.13 9.53 2.94
C LYS A 375 13.71 9.05 2.62
N PRO A 376 13.11 9.51 1.50
CA PRO A 376 11.88 8.92 1.00
C PRO A 376 11.95 7.38 0.95
N LEU A 377 10.84 6.73 1.29
CA LEU A 377 10.70 5.28 1.42
C LEU A 377 11.42 4.64 2.63
N SER A 378 11.96 5.42 3.58
CA SER A 378 12.34 4.87 4.88
C SER A 378 11.10 4.39 5.62
N TYR A 379 11.15 3.14 6.13
CA TYR A 379 10.05 2.53 6.87
C TYR A 379 10.16 2.80 8.36
N LEU A 380 9.06 3.26 8.95
CA LEU A 380 8.98 3.65 10.35
C LEU A 380 7.79 2.99 11.02
N GLN A 381 7.93 2.69 12.30
CA GLN A 381 6.79 2.44 13.16
C GLN A 381 6.64 3.64 14.10
N PHE A 382 5.56 4.41 13.95
CA PHE A 382 5.14 5.34 14.98
C PHE A 382 4.57 4.52 16.14
N GLN A 383 5.28 4.54 17.24
CA GLN A 383 5.04 3.66 18.37
C GLN A 383 3.59 3.76 18.83
N ARG A 384 2.93 2.60 19.01
CA ARG A 384 1.51 2.46 19.39
C ARG A 384 0.48 2.94 18.36
N ILE A 385 0.90 3.53 17.22
CA ILE A 385 0.00 4.13 16.22
C ILE A 385 -0.10 3.27 14.96
N GLY A 386 1.04 3.00 14.30
CA GLY A 386 1.04 2.29 13.02
C GLY A 386 2.39 2.27 12.34
N TYR A 387 2.40 1.76 11.11
CA TYR A 387 3.55 1.81 10.23
C TYR A 387 3.40 2.95 9.23
N PHE A 388 4.50 3.65 9.02
CA PHE A 388 4.58 4.83 8.17
C PHE A 388 5.82 4.76 7.30
N ASN A 389 5.83 5.56 6.25
CA ASN A 389 7.02 5.80 5.46
C ASN A 389 7.18 7.29 5.16
N VAL A 390 8.41 7.69 4.88
CA VAL A 390 8.71 9.06 4.44
C VAL A 390 8.22 9.25 3.01
N ASP A 391 7.33 10.23 2.77
CA ASP A 391 6.86 10.55 1.43
C ASP A 391 7.92 11.30 0.63
N ARG A 392 7.90 11.14 -0.70
CA ARG A 392 8.78 11.85 -1.62
C ARG A 392 8.57 13.38 -1.64
N ASP A 393 7.40 13.85 -1.15
CA ASP A 393 7.12 15.27 -1.01
C ASP A 393 7.86 15.90 0.18
N SER A 394 8.60 15.11 0.98
CA SER A 394 9.41 15.61 2.09
C SER A 394 10.55 16.49 1.59
N THR A 395 10.77 17.58 2.31
CA THR A 395 11.92 18.48 2.14
C THR A 395 12.68 18.58 3.46
N THR A 396 13.84 19.23 3.45
CA THR A 396 14.60 19.51 4.68
C THR A 396 13.85 20.39 5.68
N GLU A 397 12.91 21.20 5.20
CA GLU A 397 12.11 22.13 6.01
C GLU A 397 10.78 21.53 6.44
N LYS A 398 10.25 20.59 5.67
CA LYS A 398 8.94 19.96 5.92
C LYS A 398 8.99 18.47 5.61
N MET A 399 8.98 17.67 6.65
CA MET A 399 8.83 16.22 6.52
C MET A 399 7.37 15.85 6.33
N VAL A 400 7.14 14.85 5.47
CA VAL A 400 5.80 14.30 5.18
C VAL A 400 5.84 12.78 5.36
N PHE A 401 4.90 12.25 6.14
CA PHE A 401 4.82 10.82 6.41
C PHE A 401 3.48 10.25 5.97
N ASN A 402 3.52 9.13 5.27
CA ASN A 402 2.34 8.40 4.83
C ASN A 402 2.07 7.21 5.75
N ARG A 403 0.84 7.07 6.24
CA ARG A 403 0.43 5.85 6.93
C ARG A 403 0.36 4.68 5.95
N THR A 404 1.19 3.68 6.18
CA THR A 404 1.19 2.43 5.42
C THR A 404 0.05 1.53 5.88
N VAL A 405 0.08 1.10 7.14
CA VAL A 405 -0.97 0.29 7.80
C VAL A 405 -1.03 0.59 9.30
N GLY A 406 -2.18 0.36 9.92
CA GLY A 406 -2.32 0.41 11.38
C GLY A 406 -1.69 -0.79 12.08
N LEU A 407 -1.47 -0.70 13.41
CA LEU A 407 -0.93 -1.81 14.21
C LEU A 407 -1.91 -2.98 14.39
N LYS A 408 -3.22 -2.70 14.43
CA LYS A 408 -4.22 -3.75 14.66
C LYS A 408 -4.34 -4.64 13.43
N ASP A 409 -4.11 -5.94 13.64
CA ASP A 409 -4.39 -6.94 12.62
C ASP A 409 -5.89 -7.23 12.57
N THR A 410 -6.55 -6.80 11.51
CA THR A 410 -7.97 -7.05 11.25
C THR A 410 -8.18 -8.45 10.66
N TRP A 411 -7.21 -9.00 9.92
CA TRP A 411 -7.27 -10.32 9.34
C TRP A 411 -7.38 -11.43 10.40
N GLY A 412 -6.56 -11.35 11.44
CA GLY A 412 -6.62 -12.28 12.56
C GLY A 412 -7.95 -12.27 13.34
N LYS A 413 -8.85 -11.30 13.08
CA LYS A 413 -10.19 -11.24 13.67
C LYS A 413 -11.27 -11.81 12.74
N ILE A 414 -11.09 -11.73 11.43
CA ILE A 414 -12.03 -12.27 10.44
C ILE A 414 -12.02 -13.80 10.46
N ASN A 415 -10.87 -14.40 10.80
CA ASN A 415 -10.68 -15.85 10.84
C ASN A 415 -10.84 -16.47 12.24
N LYS A 416 -11.36 -15.75 13.21
CA LYS A 416 -11.79 -16.24 14.52
C LYS A 416 -13.31 -16.27 14.61
#